data_9ce767f1b12ea1d298169f3e45dd1aba
#
_entry.id   9ce767f1b12ea1d298169f3e45dd1aba
#
_cell.length_a   1.000
_cell.length_b   1.000
_cell.length_c   1.000
_cell.angle_alpha   90.00
_cell.angle_beta   90.00
_cell.angle_gamma   90.00
#
_symmetry.space_group_name_H-M   'P 1'
#
loop_
_entity.id
_entity.type
_entity.pdbx_description
1 polymer ?
#
loop_
_entity_poly.entity_id
_entity_poly.type
_entity_poly.pdbx_seq_one_letter_code
_entity_poly.pdbx_strand_id
1 'polypeptide(L)'
;MKIGIMTFHWAQNYGAVLQCYALKCKLEELGHDVWIIDRLPRYEGILRRLYHRFSYKYFLSWMRFAHFNHSFLVPKTRKYHSTKELEKHFGKEKFDMVIVGSDQVWRWNILGYNYFLDFVDKRYTRKVSYAASFGMSHWEENGLDTFKIAELLKEFSRVSVREQTGVGICQHTFGIHAELVIDPTMLHDASFYEKTLLKEYEKTDEAKMVSCILGKEHKGHCLQLSNWAWKRSLAYEELYWTSWDFFHMEFCKGSFYHISVSEWLNEIRNASYVVTNSFHCAVFAILFHKQFVVLNNHSGGGDRIRTLLTALHLEDCFSSSLDDRILSQLLHEPIPYEKVEKRLGVLRESSLAFLKTL
;
A
#
# COMPACT_ATOMS: atom_id res chain seq x y z
N MET A 1 2.09 23.43 -9.96
CA MET A 1 0.63 23.28 -9.73
C MET A 1 0.37 22.94 -8.28
N LYS A 2 -0.80 23.34 -7.76
CA LYS A 2 -1.29 22.85 -6.44
C LYS A 2 -2.08 21.58 -6.64
N ILE A 3 -1.60 20.48 -6.09
CA ILE A 3 -2.15 19.13 -6.28
C ILE A 3 -2.66 18.57 -4.95
N GLY A 4 -3.90 18.07 -4.95
CA GLY A 4 -4.47 17.34 -3.82
C GLY A 4 -4.37 15.83 -4.02
N ILE A 5 -3.81 15.08 -3.07
CA ILE A 5 -3.83 13.61 -3.07
C ILE A 5 -4.96 13.10 -2.20
N MET A 6 -5.79 12.22 -2.74
CA MET A 6 -6.87 11.55 -2.04
C MET A 6 -6.66 10.04 -2.00
N THR A 7 -6.30 9.49 -0.85
CA THR A 7 -6.00 8.07 -0.64
C THR A 7 -6.26 7.64 0.80
N PHE A 8 -5.91 6.40 1.15
CA PHE A 8 -6.03 5.81 2.50
C PHE A 8 -4.97 6.31 3.50
N HIS A 9 -4.61 7.58 3.48
CA HIS A 9 -3.61 8.17 4.38
C HIS A 9 -3.95 8.01 5.89
N TRP A 10 -5.22 7.82 6.21
CA TRP A 10 -5.74 7.66 7.58
C TRP A 10 -5.69 6.21 8.10
N ALA A 11 -5.44 5.24 7.23
CA ALA A 11 -5.44 3.83 7.60
C ALA A 11 -4.19 3.49 8.44
N GLN A 12 -4.39 2.67 9.49
CA GLN A 12 -3.28 2.10 10.25
C GLN A 12 -2.68 0.91 9.46
N ASN A 13 -2.09 1.21 8.32
CA ASN A 13 -1.51 0.25 7.39
C ASN A 13 -0.24 0.83 6.81
N TYR A 14 0.88 0.12 6.95
CA TYR A 14 2.20 0.57 6.51
C TYR A 14 2.24 0.92 5.03
N GLY A 15 1.71 0.02 4.19
CA GLY A 15 1.64 0.25 2.76
C GLY A 15 0.81 1.47 2.37
N ALA A 16 -0.34 1.66 3.03
CA ALA A 16 -1.24 2.77 2.74
C ALA A 16 -0.61 4.14 3.01
N VAL A 17 0.16 4.28 4.10
CA VAL A 17 0.84 5.55 4.39
C VAL A 17 2.10 5.73 3.57
N LEU A 18 2.84 4.64 3.28
CA LEU A 18 4.08 4.69 2.49
C LEU A 18 3.81 5.02 1.02
N GLN A 19 2.75 4.47 0.40
CA GLN A 19 2.41 4.83 -0.97
C GLN A 19 1.97 6.31 -1.07
N CYS A 20 1.24 6.81 -0.08
CA CYS A 20 0.86 8.23 -0.01
C CYS A 20 2.11 9.13 0.11
N TYR A 21 3.03 8.76 1.00
CA TYR A 21 4.31 9.45 1.18
C TYR A 21 5.15 9.46 -0.10
N ALA A 22 5.30 8.31 -0.74
CA ALA A 22 6.09 8.16 -1.96
C ALA A 22 5.52 8.98 -3.12
N LEU A 23 4.18 8.95 -3.32
CA LEU A 23 3.54 9.78 -4.36
C LEU A 23 3.72 11.26 -4.08
N LYS A 24 3.49 11.67 -2.83
CA LYS A 24 3.69 13.07 -2.42
C LYS A 24 5.10 13.54 -2.72
N CYS A 25 6.12 12.83 -2.25
CA CYS A 25 7.52 13.21 -2.47
C CYS A 25 7.86 13.26 -3.97
N LYS A 26 7.36 12.30 -4.77
CA LYS A 26 7.64 12.30 -6.21
C LYS A 26 7.02 13.49 -6.93
N LEU A 27 5.82 13.88 -6.57
CA LEU A 27 5.17 15.08 -7.14
C LEU A 27 5.86 16.37 -6.68
N GLU A 28 6.36 16.43 -5.44
CA GLU A 28 7.16 17.56 -4.94
C GLU A 28 8.52 17.66 -5.66
N GLU A 29 9.19 16.52 -5.92
CA GLU A 29 10.41 16.48 -6.76
C GLU A 29 10.16 16.98 -8.19
N LEU A 30 8.93 16.83 -8.71
CA LEU A 30 8.50 17.37 -10.01
C LEU A 30 8.10 18.87 -9.95
N GLY A 31 8.26 19.52 -8.79
CA GLY A 31 8.02 20.95 -8.61
C GLY A 31 6.58 21.36 -8.34
N HIS A 32 5.76 20.44 -7.78
CA HIS A 32 4.37 20.73 -7.44
C HIS A 32 4.20 21.06 -5.96
N ASP A 33 3.18 21.87 -5.64
CA ASP A 33 2.70 22.12 -4.26
C ASP A 33 1.69 21.02 -3.91
N VAL A 34 2.08 20.06 -3.06
CA VAL A 34 1.33 18.82 -2.85
C VAL A 34 0.69 18.79 -1.47
N TRP A 35 -0.62 18.58 -1.45
CA TRP A 35 -1.45 18.53 -0.25
C TRP A 35 -2.16 17.19 -0.13
N ILE A 36 -2.30 16.68 1.09
CA ILE A 36 -3.16 15.52 1.35
C ILE A 36 -4.58 15.99 1.67
N ILE A 37 -5.56 15.49 0.94
CA ILE A 37 -6.98 15.76 1.21
C ILE A 37 -7.39 14.92 2.42
N ASP A 38 -7.57 15.58 3.58
CA ASP A 38 -7.82 14.90 4.88
C ASP A 38 -9.29 14.47 5.01
N ARG A 39 -9.73 13.54 4.15
CA ARG A 39 -11.06 12.92 4.16
C ARG A 39 -11.03 11.65 5.00
N LEU A 40 -11.69 11.71 6.15
CA LEU A 40 -11.73 10.62 7.13
C LEU A 40 -13.09 9.89 7.04
N PRO A 41 -13.13 8.55 7.21
CA PRO A 41 -14.39 7.83 7.32
C PRO A 41 -15.16 8.26 8.57
N ARG A 42 -16.50 8.24 8.50
CA ARG A 42 -17.30 8.31 9.70
C ARG A 42 -17.19 6.98 10.42
N TYR A 43 -16.61 6.98 11.60
CA TYR A 43 -16.71 5.82 12.47
C TYR A 43 -18.14 5.68 12.96
N GLU A 44 -18.87 4.73 12.40
CA GLU A 44 -20.20 4.38 12.89
C GLU A 44 -20.06 3.58 14.18
N GLY A 45 -20.76 4.04 15.24
CA GLY A 45 -20.95 3.33 16.51
C GLY A 45 -20.10 3.83 17.68
N ILE A 46 -20.79 4.29 18.74
CA ILE A 46 -20.23 4.74 20.02
C ILE A 46 -19.42 3.61 20.68
N LEU A 47 -19.90 2.36 20.62
CA LEU A 47 -19.24 1.18 21.18
C LEU A 47 -17.88 0.89 20.52
N ARG A 48 -17.77 1.04 19.20
CA ARG A 48 -16.52 0.86 18.48
C ARG A 48 -15.52 1.98 18.80
N ARG A 49 -15.98 3.22 18.97
CA ARG A 49 -15.15 4.33 19.46
C ARG A 49 -14.62 4.08 20.88
N LEU A 50 -15.46 3.57 21.78
CA LEU A 50 -15.07 3.25 23.15
C LEU A 50 -14.06 2.10 23.16
N TYR A 51 -14.31 1.03 22.41
CA TYR A 51 -13.38 -0.11 22.30
C TYR A 51 -12.00 0.33 21.80
N HIS A 52 -11.93 1.11 20.73
CA HIS A 52 -10.64 1.63 20.21
C HIS A 52 -9.96 2.58 21.21
N ARG A 53 -10.71 3.32 22.00
CA ARG A 53 -10.16 4.24 23.01
C ARG A 53 -9.59 3.53 24.22
N PHE A 54 -10.11 2.37 24.59
CA PHE A 54 -9.69 1.62 25.78
C PHE A 54 -8.64 0.53 25.48
N SER A 55 -8.37 0.19 24.22
CA SER A 55 -7.32 -0.76 23.88
C SER A 55 -5.97 -0.05 23.83
N TYR A 56 -5.10 -0.35 24.82
CA TYR A 56 -3.74 0.20 24.87
C TYR A 56 -2.92 -0.08 23.59
N LYS A 57 -3.05 -1.28 23.04
CA LYS A 57 -2.36 -1.68 21.80
C LYS A 57 -2.85 -0.88 20.59
N TYR A 58 -4.16 -0.67 20.46
CA TYR A 58 -4.73 0.17 19.41
C TYR A 58 -4.28 1.63 19.55
N PHE A 59 -4.22 2.13 20.79
CA PHE A 59 -3.74 3.49 21.07
C PHE A 59 -2.27 3.67 20.68
N LEU A 60 -1.39 2.71 20.97
CA LEU A 60 0.02 2.76 20.56
C LEU A 60 0.18 2.73 19.04
N SER A 61 -0.54 1.84 18.37
CA SER A 61 -0.58 1.81 16.91
C SER A 61 -1.03 3.14 16.34
N TRP A 62 -2.16 3.64 16.83
CA TRP A 62 -2.70 4.93 16.40
C TRP A 62 -1.68 6.06 16.59
N MET A 63 -1.00 6.13 17.74
CA MET A 63 0.02 7.15 17.99
C MET A 63 1.16 7.11 16.98
N ARG A 64 1.66 5.92 16.62
CA ARG A 64 2.78 5.75 15.67
C ARG A 64 2.38 6.15 14.26
N PHE A 65 1.20 5.73 13.79
CA PHE A 65 0.67 6.18 12.50
C PHE A 65 0.30 7.67 12.51
N ALA A 66 -0.24 8.21 13.61
CA ALA A 66 -0.50 9.63 13.77
C ALA A 66 0.80 10.45 13.73
N HIS A 67 1.87 9.98 14.37
CA HIS A 67 3.19 10.59 14.31
C HIS A 67 3.71 10.61 12.87
N PHE A 68 3.72 9.49 12.16
CA PHE A 68 4.12 9.43 10.75
C PHE A 68 3.31 10.40 9.88
N ASN A 69 2.00 10.38 10.04
CA ASN A 69 1.08 11.26 9.33
C ASN A 69 1.34 12.75 9.59
N HIS A 70 1.70 13.10 10.83
CA HIS A 70 2.00 14.48 11.20
C HIS A 70 3.37 14.93 10.68
N SER A 71 4.36 14.05 10.68
CA SER A 71 5.73 14.38 10.28
C SER A 71 5.94 14.35 8.76
N PHE A 72 5.28 13.44 8.05
CA PHE A 72 5.60 13.15 6.64
C PHE A 72 4.45 13.40 5.65
N LEU A 73 3.19 13.34 6.10
CA LEU A 73 2.03 13.54 5.23
C LEU A 73 1.41 14.94 5.44
N VAL A 74 2.24 15.96 5.32
CA VAL A 74 1.87 17.38 5.42
C VAL A 74 2.40 18.13 4.20
N PRO A 75 1.75 19.24 3.78
CA PRO A 75 0.53 19.82 4.32
C PRO A 75 -0.74 18.99 4.05
N LYS A 76 -1.75 19.23 4.89
CA LYS A 76 -3.09 18.64 4.70
C LYS A 76 -4.15 19.73 4.60
N THR A 77 -5.25 19.39 3.91
CA THR A 77 -6.45 20.23 3.99
C THR A 77 -7.03 20.20 5.40
N ARG A 78 -8.06 21.01 5.64
CA ARG A 78 -8.94 20.78 6.79
C ARG A 78 -9.50 19.35 6.77
N LYS A 79 -9.88 18.82 7.94
CA LYS A 79 -10.53 17.50 8.03
C LYS A 79 -11.94 17.55 7.47
N TYR A 80 -12.27 16.55 6.64
CA TYR A 80 -13.59 16.33 6.09
C TYR A 80 -14.14 15.00 6.58
N HIS A 81 -15.35 14.99 7.15
CA HIS A 81 -15.99 13.78 7.67
C HIS A 81 -17.21 13.35 6.83
N SER A 82 -17.60 14.11 5.84
CA SER A 82 -18.72 13.80 4.94
C SER A 82 -18.54 14.38 3.55
N THR A 83 -19.23 13.81 2.56
CA THR A 83 -19.31 14.35 1.19
C THR A 83 -19.87 15.77 1.18
N LYS A 84 -20.89 16.05 2.02
CA LYS A 84 -21.48 17.39 2.15
C LYS A 84 -20.47 18.45 2.60
N GLU A 85 -19.52 18.07 3.49
CA GLU A 85 -18.44 18.99 3.89
C GLU A 85 -17.44 19.23 2.76
N LEU A 86 -17.11 18.21 1.96
CA LEU A 86 -16.31 18.35 0.76
C LEU A 86 -16.98 19.28 -0.25
N GLU A 87 -18.22 19.00 -0.65
CA GLU A 87 -18.99 19.83 -1.58
C GLU A 87 -19.06 21.29 -1.16
N LYS A 88 -19.28 21.54 0.14
CA LYS A 88 -19.42 22.90 0.68
C LYS A 88 -18.10 23.69 0.73
N HIS A 89 -16.97 23.02 0.93
CA HIS A 89 -15.74 23.69 1.31
C HIS A 89 -14.57 23.46 0.36
N PHE A 90 -14.57 22.35 -0.40
CA PHE A 90 -13.43 21.95 -1.23
C PHE A 90 -13.08 22.98 -2.33
N GLY A 91 -14.07 23.59 -2.97
CA GLY A 91 -13.82 24.61 -3.98
C GLY A 91 -13.03 25.85 -3.49
N LYS A 92 -12.97 26.06 -2.15
CA LYS A 92 -12.16 27.13 -1.54
C LYS A 92 -10.68 26.81 -1.50
N GLU A 93 -10.30 25.54 -1.61
CA GLU A 93 -8.91 25.06 -1.58
C GLU A 93 -8.14 25.38 -2.86
N LYS A 94 -8.85 25.62 -3.97
CA LYS A 94 -8.30 26.02 -5.29
C LYS A 94 -7.17 25.09 -5.77
N PHE A 95 -7.44 23.81 -5.84
CA PHE A 95 -6.52 22.85 -6.45
C PHE A 95 -6.57 22.92 -7.97
N ASP A 96 -5.41 22.88 -8.63
CA ASP A 96 -5.30 22.74 -10.08
C ASP A 96 -5.66 21.30 -10.50
N MET A 97 -5.34 20.35 -9.62
CA MET A 97 -5.56 18.91 -9.85
C MET A 97 -5.83 18.16 -8.55
N VAL A 98 -6.66 17.13 -8.62
CA VAL A 98 -6.79 16.10 -7.60
C VAL A 98 -6.38 14.77 -8.19
N ILE A 99 -5.46 14.09 -7.49
CA ILE A 99 -5.02 12.73 -7.81
C ILE A 99 -5.62 11.76 -6.77
N VAL A 100 -6.37 10.78 -7.24
CA VAL A 100 -6.85 9.67 -6.40
C VAL A 100 -5.93 8.46 -6.56
N GLY A 101 -5.61 7.82 -5.46
CA GLY A 101 -4.71 6.66 -5.41
C GLY A 101 -3.34 7.04 -4.80
N SER A 102 -2.43 6.12 -4.71
CA SER A 102 -2.54 4.70 -5.02
C SER A 102 -3.46 3.97 -4.01
N ASP A 103 -3.25 2.64 -3.92
CA ASP A 103 -3.94 1.71 -3.04
C ASP A 103 -5.35 1.31 -3.53
N GLN A 104 -6.02 0.41 -2.78
CA GLN A 104 -7.32 -0.19 -3.15
C GLN A 104 -8.49 0.79 -2.97
N VAL A 105 -8.31 2.02 -3.42
CA VAL A 105 -9.31 3.10 -3.26
C VAL A 105 -10.63 2.81 -3.98
N TRP A 106 -10.60 1.96 -5.00
CA TRP A 106 -11.79 1.58 -5.78
C TRP A 106 -12.39 0.22 -5.39
N ARG A 107 -11.81 -0.46 -4.38
CA ARG A 107 -12.30 -1.75 -3.91
C ARG A 107 -13.51 -1.64 -2.97
N TRP A 108 -13.43 -0.71 -2.02
CA TRP A 108 -14.33 -0.66 -0.88
C TRP A 108 -15.24 0.57 -0.92
N ASN A 109 -16.51 0.36 -0.59
CA ASN A 109 -17.45 1.48 -0.39
C ASN A 109 -17.26 2.10 1.01
N ILE A 110 -16.06 2.61 1.32
CA ILE A 110 -15.77 3.21 2.63
C ILE A 110 -16.19 4.69 2.67
N LEU A 111 -15.96 5.42 1.58
CA LEU A 111 -16.22 6.84 1.48
C LEU A 111 -17.25 7.17 0.37
N GLY A 112 -18.09 6.21 -0.01
CA GLY A 112 -19.03 6.39 -1.12
C GLY A 112 -18.29 6.67 -2.42
N TYR A 113 -18.77 7.64 -3.19
CA TYR A 113 -18.17 8.03 -4.46
C TYR A 113 -16.97 8.98 -4.33
N ASN A 114 -16.54 9.32 -3.11
CA ASN A 114 -15.46 10.31 -2.95
C ASN A 114 -14.14 9.87 -3.57
N TYR A 115 -13.83 8.55 -3.63
CA TYR A 115 -12.66 8.06 -4.36
C TYR A 115 -12.84 8.06 -5.90
N PHE A 116 -14.04 8.36 -6.39
CA PHE A 116 -14.30 8.68 -7.79
C PHE A 116 -14.42 10.20 -8.02
N LEU A 117 -13.99 10.99 -7.03
CA LEU A 117 -13.91 12.45 -7.06
C LEU A 117 -15.24 13.13 -7.42
N ASP A 118 -16.35 12.63 -6.88
CA ASP A 118 -17.71 13.13 -7.11
C ASP A 118 -17.93 14.58 -6.64
N PHE A 119 -17.12 15.03 -5.71
CA PHE A 119 -17.15 16.40 -5.13
C PHE A 119 -16.26 17.40 -5.88
N VAL A 120 -15.50 16.96 -6.87
CA VAL A 120 -14.59 17.81 -7.66
C VAL A 120 -15.27 18.26 -8.93
N ASP A 121 -15.33 19.57 -9.17
CA ASP A 121 -15.83 20.15 -10.41
C ASP A 121 -14.71 20.18 -11.46
N LYS A 122 -14.85 19.37 -12.52
CA LYS A 122 -13.86 19.24 -13.61
C LYS A 122 -13.61 20.53 -14.41
N ARG A 123 -14.50 21.52 -14.30
CA ARG A 123 -14.33 22.82 -14.97
C ARG A 123 -13.21 23.64 -14.35
N TYR A 124 -12.88 23.41 -13.08
CA TYR A 124 -11.89 24.18 -12.31
C TYR A 124 -10.71 23.35 -11.84
N THR A 125 -10.88 22.04 -11.69
CA THR A 125 -9.86 21.16 -11.10
C THR A 125 -9.79 19.86 -11.89
N ARG A 126 -8.62 19.51 -12.40
CA ARG A 126 -8.42 18.26 -13.15
C ARG A 126 -8.54 17.05 -12.21
N LYS A 127 -9.21 16.00 -12.68
CA LYS A 127 -9.34 14.71 -12.01
C LYS A 127 -8.38 13.71 -12.63
N VAL A 128 -7.56 13.06 -11.82
CA VAL A 128 -6.58 12.07 -12.27
C VAL A 128 -6.57 10.90 -11.30
N SER A 129 -6.30 9.68 -11.77
CA SER A 129 -5.91 8.60 -10.89
C SER A 129 -4.46 8.20 -11.13
N TYR A 130 -3.72 7.91 -10.04
CA TYR A 130 -2.39 7.35 -10.13
C TYR A 130 -2.33 6.02 -9.39
N ALA A 131 -2.05 4.93 -10.13
CA ALA A 131 -1.91 3.59 -9.57
C ALA A 131 -3.09 3.18 -8.66
N ALA A 132 -4.31 3.67 -8.95
CA ALA A 132 -5.51 3.27 -8.22
C ALA A 132 -5.75 1.76 -8.39
N SER A 133 -6.35 1.12 -7.39
CA SER A 133 -6.53 -0.32 -7.41
C SER A 133 -7.98 -0.70 -7.07
N PHE A 134 -8.51 -1.63 -7.85
CA PHE A 134 -9.77 -2.31 -7.52
C PHE A 134 -9.54 -3.46 -6.52
N GLY A 135 -8.33 -4.03 -6.47
CA GLY A 135 -7.99 -5.10 -5.56
C GLY A 135 -8.80 -6.40 -5.78
N MET A 136 -9.38 -6.57 -6.96
CA MET A 136 -10.18 -7.71 -7.38
C MET A 136 -9.89 -8.06 -8.84
N SER A 137 -10.13 -9.31 -9.22
CA SER A 137 -9.88 -9.83 -10.59
C SER A 137 -10.96 -9.44 -11.60
N HIS A 138 -12.17 -9.18 -11.13
CA HIS A 138 -13.31 -8.71 -11.92
C HIS A 138 -14.15 -7.73 -11.09
N TRP A 139 -14.93 -6.90 -11.77
CA TRP A 139 -15.79 -5.94 -11.07
C TRP A 139 -16.95 -6.66 -10.38
N GLU A 140 -17.13 -6.37 -9.11
CA GLU A 140 -18.30 -6.76 -8.33
C GLU A 140 -18.90 -5.48 -7.72
N GLU A 141 -20.22 -5.37 -7.78
CA GLU A 141 -20.91 -4.26 -7.15
C GLU A 141 -20.69 -4.28 -5.63
N ASN A 142 -20.17 -3.19 -5.11
CA ASN A 142 -19.83 -3.03 -3.70
C ASN A 142 -20.80 -2.10 -2.96
N GLY A 143 -22.05 -2.00 -3.47
CA GLY A 143 -23.08 -1.08 -2.97
C GLY A 143 -23.00 0.32 -3.58
N LEU A 144 -22.16 0.53 -4.63
CA LEU A 144 -22.13 1.72 -5.46
C LEU A 144 -22.69 1.38 -6.84
N ASP A 145 -23.43 2.31 -7.42
CA ASP A 145 -23.98 2.20 -8.76
C ASP A 145 -22.87 2.22 -9.82
N THR A 146 -22.77 1.12 -10.60
CA THR A 146 -21.76 0.93 -11.64
C THR A 146 -21.85 1.97 -12.77
N PHE A 147 -23.08 2.34 -13.16
CA PHE A 147 -23.29 3.35 -14.19
C PHE A 147 -22.80 4.72 -13.71
N LYS A 148 -23.11 5.10 -12.47
CA LYS A 148 -22.65 6.36 -11.88
C LYS A 148 -21.12 6.40 -11.78
N ILE A 149 -20.48 5.28 -11.43
CA ILE A 149 -19.01 5.21 -11.42
C ILE A 149 -18.45 5.44 -12.83
N ALA A 150 -19.04 4.80 -13.86
CA ALA A 150 -18.61 5.00 -15.23
C ALA A 150 -18.70 6.48 -15.66
N GLU A 151 -19.80 7.17 -15.31
CA GLU A 151 -19.95 8.59 -15.62
C GLU A 151 -18.91 9.46 -14.87
N LEU A 152 -18.64 9.16 -13.60
CA LEU A 152 -17.61 9.87 -12.84
C LEU A 152 -16.22 9.65 -13.43
N LEU A 153 -15.88 8.42 -13.83
CA LEU A 153 -14.58 8.09 -14.42
C LEU A 153 -14.36 8.73 -15.79
N LYS A 154 -15.42 8.96 -16.58
CA LYS A 154 -15.36 9.72 -17.85
C LYS A 154 -14.95 11.19 -17.64
N GLU A 155 -15.05 11.71 -16.42
CA GLU A 155 -14.62 13.06 -16.08
C GLU A 155 -13.13 13.16 -15.77
N PHE A 156 -12.44 12.02 -15.61
CA PHE A 156 -11.01 12.02 -15.38
C PHE A 156 -10.25 12.38 -16.65
N SER A 157 -9.28 13.27 -16.52
CA SER A 157 -8.41 13.63 -17.64
C SER A 157 -7.44 12.51 -18.00
N ARG A 158 -7.00 11.75 -16.98
CA ARG A 158 -6.21 10.53 -17.17
C ARG A 158 -6.49 9.54 -16.04
N VAL A 159 -6.52 8.27 -16.40
CA VAL A 159 -6.73 7.16 -15.45
C VAL A 159 -5.54 6.22 -15.53
N SER A 160 -4.96 5.91 -14.37
CA SER A 160 -3.98 4.82 -14.27
C SER A 160 -4.24 3.92 -13.07
N VAL A 161 -3.90 2.66 -13.24
CA VAL A 161 -4.08 1.57 -12.28
C VAL A 161 -2.76 0.81 -12.10
N ARG A 162 -2.61 0.07 -10.99
CA ARG A 162 -1.36 -0.67 -10.71
C ARG A 162 -1.44 -2.18 -10.98
N GLU A 163 -2.59 -2.69 -11.43
CA GLU A 163 -2.77 -4.09 -11.80
C GLU A 163 -3.42 -4.25 -13.18
N GLN A 164 -3.02 -5.29 -13.91
CA GLN A 164 -3.52 -5.58 -15.24
C GLN A 164 -5.03 -5.85 -15.25
N THR A 165 -5.54 -6.50 -14.21
CA THR A 165 -6.99 -6.72 -14.02
C THR A 165 -7.74 -5.40 -13.91
N GLY A 166 -7.15 -4.37 -13.29
CA GLY A 166 -7.70 -3.02 -13.22
C GLY A 166 -7.85 -2.36 -14.59
N VAL A 167 -6.87 -2.56 -15.50
CA VAL A 167 -6.99 -2.10 -16.90
C VAL A 167 -8.18 -2.75 -17.58
N GLY A 168 -8.33 -4.08 -17.41
CA GLY A 168 -9.48 -4.82 -17.94
C GLY A 168 -10.82 -4.34 -17.38
N ILE A 169 -10.92 -4.10 -16.08
CA ILE A 169 -12.13 -3.55 -15.44
C ILE A 169 -12.46 -2.18 -16.01
N CYS A 170 -11.49 -1.27 -16.11
CA CYS A 170 -11.71 0.06 -16.71
C CYS A 170 -12.27 -0.03 -18.12
N GLN A 171 -11.69 -0.89 -18.96
CA GLN A 171 -12.09 -1.04 -20.35
C GLN A 171 -13.44 -1.74 -20.51
N HIS A 172 -13.64 -2.89 -19.87
CA HIS A 172 -14.80 -3.76 -20.12
C HIS A 172 -16.03 -3.41 -19.29
N THR A 173 -15.84 -2.87 -18.07
CA THR A 173 -16.96 -2.50 -17.19
C THR A 173 -17.32 -1.03 -17.33
N PHE A 174 -16.33 -0.14 -17.38
CA PHE A 174 -16.57 1.31 -17.36
C PHE A 174 -16.41 1.99 -18.70
N GLY A 175 -15.89 1.29 -19.74
CA GLY A 175 -15.69 1.82 -21.08
C GLY A 175 -14.66 2.94 -21.16
N ILE A 176 -13.65 2.94 -20.28
CA ILE A 176 -12.59 3.95 -20.21
C ILE A 176 -11.22 3.33 -20.46
N HIS A 177 -10.31 4.12 -21.02
CA HIS A 177 -8.90 3.76 -21.13
C HIS A 177 -8.18 4.00 -19.80
N ALA A 178 -7.38 3.03 -19.34
CA ALA A 178 -6.52 3.16 -18.18
C ALA A 178 -5.10 2.69 -18.50
N GLU A 179 -4.11 3.45 -18.03
CA GLU A 179 -2.70 3.11 -18.17
C GLU A 179 -2.22 2.25 -16.99
N LEU A 180 -1.40 1.25 -17.26
CA LEU A 180 -0.76 0.46 -16.22
C LEU A 180 0.51 1.19 -15.75
N VAL A 181 0.60 1.49 -14.46
CA VAL A 181 1.75 2.13 -13.83
C VAL A 181 2.17 1.38 -12.57
N ILE A 182 3.41 1.55 -12.14
CA ILE A 182 3.87 0.96 -10.88
C ILE A 182 3.32 1.71 -9.65
N ASP A 183 3.27 1.00 -8.52
CA ASP A 183 2.92 1.62 -7.25
C ASP A 183 3.90 2.77 -6.92
N PRO A 184 3.42 3.90 -6.33
CA PRO A 184 4.27 5.04 -5.99
C PRO A 184 5.52 4.70 -5.18
N THR A 185 5.44 3.67 -4.33
CA THR A 185 6.58 3.22 -3.53
C THR A 185 7.76 2.77 -4.38
N MET A 186 7.53 2.33 -5.61
CA MET A 186 8.55 1.89 -6.55
C MET A 186 9.07 3.02 -7.47
N LEU A 187 8.51 4.22 -7.42
CA LEU A 187 9.04 5.40 -8.10
C LEU A 187 10.36 5.88 -7.49
N HIS A 188 10.65 5.44 -6.29
CA HIS A 188 11.89 5.69 -5.57
C HIS A 188 12.68 4.39 -5.42
N ASP A 189 13.98 4.50 -5.26
CA ASP A 189 14.87 3.39 -4.94
C ASP A 189 15.04 3.19 -3.43
N ALA A 190 15.78 2.16 -3.03
CA ALA A 190 16.09 1.89 -1.63
C ALA A 190 16.76 3.09 -0.95
N SER A 191 17.67 3.77 -1.65
CA SER A 191 18.46 4.88 -1.11
C SER A 191 17.60 6.06 -0.69
N PHE A 192 16.48 6.29 -1.38
CA PHE A 192 15.51 7.31 -0.97
C PHE A 192 14.95 7.02 0.42
N TYR A 193 14.48 5.81 0.66
CA TYR A 193 13.93 5.42 1.97
C TYR A 193 14.99 5.39 3.06
N GLU A 194 16.20 4.95 2.73
CA GLU A 194 17.34 4.97 3.65
C GLU A 194 17.66 6.40 4.12
N LYS A 195 17.70 7.36 3.20
CA LYS A 195 18.01 8.76 3.50
C LYS A 195 16.88 9.51 4.20
N THR A 196 15.62 9.17 3.92
CA THR A 196 14.47 9.95 4.40
C THR A 196 13.81 9.36 5.64
N LEU A 197 13.67 8.03 5.71
CA LEU A 197 12.95 7.35 6.77
C LEU A 197 13.83 6.49 7.67
N LEU A 198 15.03 6.08 7.21
CA LEU A 198 15.90 5.13 7.91
C LEU A 198 17.26 5.71 8.31
N LYS A 199 17.49 7.00 8.17
CA LYS A 199 18.80 7.62 8.43
C LYS A 199 19.32 7.43 9.88
N GLU A 200 18.41 7.23 10.84
CA GLU A 200 18.71 7.03 12.26
C GLU A 200 18.79 5.54 12.63
N TYR A 201 18.57 4.64 11.68
CA TYR A 201 18.57 3.20 11.90
C TYR A 201 19.83 2.58 11.30
N GLU A 202 20.55 1.81 12.10
CA GLU A 202 21.72 1.09 11.63
C GLU A 202 21.33 -0.15 10.82
N LYS A 203 22.20 -0.53 9.86
CA LYS A 203 22.12 -1.84 9.20
C LYS A 203 22.74 -2.88 10.13
N THR A 204 22.09 -4.03 10.23
CA THR A 204 22.61 -5.16 11.00
C THR A 204 22.84 -6.34 10.05
N ASP A 205 23.88 -7.12 10.31
CA ASP A 205 24.20 -8.34 9.58
C ASP A 205 23.65 -9.61 10.28
N GLU A 206 22.71 -9.44 11.22
CA GLU A 206 22.07 -10.55 11.87
C GLU A 206 21.27 -11.39 10.88
N ALA A 207 21.54 -12.69 10.84
CA ALA A 207 20.79 -13.61 10.00
C ALA A 207 19.36 -13.76 10.51
N LYS A 208 18.42 -13.07 9.87
CA LYS A 208 17.03 -12.95 10.31
C LYS A 208 16.03 -13.23 9.20
N MET A 209 14.97 -13.95 9.56
CA MET A 209 13.77 -14.08 8.74
C MET A 209 12.68 -13.18 9.29
N VAL A 210 12.04 -12.41 8.42
CA VAL A 210 10.83 -11.65 8.75
C VAL A 210 9.63 -12.18 7.99
N SER A 211 8.47 -12.12 8.61
CA SER A 211 7.20 -12.46 7.96
C SER A 211 6.18 -11.33 8.08
N CYS A 212 5.38 -11.16 7.01
CA CYS A 212 4.24 -10.25 7.01
C CYS A 212 3.06 -10.97 6.34
N ILE A 213 2.33 -11.76 7.13
CA ILE A 213 1.23 -12.61 6.67
C ILE A 213 -0.10 -12.00 7.10
N LEU A 214 -0.94 -11.66 6.13
CA LEU A 214 -2.24 -11.04 6.32
C LEU A 214 -3.35 -12.10 6.38
N GLY A 215 -4.38 -11.85 7.16
CA GLY A 215 -5.60 -12.65 7.15
C GLY A 215 -5.61 -13.84 8.11
N LYS A 216 -6.54 -14.76 7.91
CA LYS A 216 -6.82 -15.88 8.83
C LYS A 216 -5.72 -16.93 8.89
N GLU A 217 -4.89 -17.01 7.87
CA GLU A 217 -3.80 -18.01 7.75
C GLU A 217 -2.56 -17.64 8.55
N HIS A 218 -2.52 -16.42 9.07
CA HIS A 218 -1.40 -15.85 9.81
C HIS A 218 -0.83 -16.81 10.87
N LYS A 219 -1.65 -17.32 11.78
CA LYS A 219 -1.17 -18.16 12.91
C LYS A 219 -0.46 -19.42 12.46
N GLY A 220 -1.05 -20.15 11.50
CA GLY A 220 -0.48 -21.41 11.02
C GLY A 220 0.86 -21.20 10.32
N HIS A 221 0.92 -20.21 9.47
CA HIS A 221 2.13 -19.88 8.72
C HIS A 221 3.24 -19.34 9.62
N CYS A 222 2.93 -18.44 10.55
CA CYS A 222 3.94 -17.88 11.44
C CYS A 222 4.55 -18.93 12.36
N LEU A 223 3.77 -19.87 12.89
CA LEU A 223 4.29 -20.97 13.68
C LEU A 223 5.23 -21.88 12.87
N GLN A 224 4.85 -22.19 11.62
CA GLN A 224 5.68 -23.00 10.72
C GLN A 224 7.00 -22.28 10.37
N LEU A 225 6.95 -20.99 10.06
CA LEU A 225 8.13 -20.16 9.76
C LEU A 225 9.05 -20.01 10.97
N SER A 226 8.50 -19.76 12.14
CA SER A 226 9.27 -19.69 13.39
C SER A 226 10.01 -20.99 13.68
N ASN A 227 9.36 -22.14 13.53
CA ASN A 227 9.99 -23.45 13.68
C ASN A 227 11.09 -23.70 12.63
N TRP A 228 10.84 -23.28 11.39
CA TRP A 228 11.81 -23.43 10.31
C TRP A 228 13.06 -22.56 10.53
N ALA A 229 12.89 -21.33 10.98
CA ALA A 229 13.96 -20.39 11.31
C ALA A 229 14.77 -20.89 12.50
N TRP A 230 14.09 -21.35 13.56
CA TRP A 230 14.75 -21.88 14.74
C TRP A 230 15.68 -23.08 14.43
N LYS A 231 15.23 -24.01 13.58
CA LYS A 231 16.05 -25.16 13.14
C LYS A 231 17.32 -24.75 12.39
N ARG A 232 17.41 -23.51 11.90
CA ARG A 232 18.53 -22.96 11.14
C ARG A 232 19.30 -21.86 11.85
N SER A 233 19.04 -21.68 13.15
CA SER A 233 19.64 -20.62 13.98
C SER A 233 19.43 -19.21 13.41
N LEU A 234 18.30 -19.00 12.75
CA LEU A 234 17.87 -17.67 12.28
C LEU A 234 16.98 -17.01 13.33
N ALA A 235 17.19 -15.73 13.59
CA ALA A 235 16.19 -14.92 14.28
C ALA A 235 14.89 -14.85 13.47
N TYR A 236 13.74 -14.77 14.14
CA TYR A 236 12.44 -14.70 13.47
C TYR A 236 11.60 -13.56 14.04
N GLU A 237 11.03 -12.76 13.14
CA GLU A 237 10.23 -11.59 13.50
C GLU A 237 8.93 -11.55 12.65
N GLU A 238 7.81 -11.29 13.33
CA GLU A 238 6.51 -11.08 12.69
C GLU A 238 6.21 -9.59 12.57
N LEU A 239 5.96 -9.10 11.34
CA LEU A 239 5.72 -7.68 11.06
C LEU A 239 4.24 -7.29 10.93
N TYR A 240 3.34 -8.23 11.16
CA TYR A 240 1.91 -8.00 10.99
C TYR A 240 1.12 -8.30 12.25
N TRP A 241 0.12 -7.47 12.52
CA TRP A 241 -0.86 -7.65 13.57
C TRP A 241 -2.26 -7.29 13.07
N THR A 242 -3.30 -8.06 13.47
CA THR A 242 -4.69 -7.75 13.19
C THR A 242 -5.44 -7.37 14.46
N SER A 243 -6.33 -6.39 14.37
CA SER A 243 -7.26 -6.04 15.44
C SER A 243 -8.27 -7.16 15.78
N TRP A 244 -8.39 -8.18 14.92
CA TRP A 244 -9.28 -9.32 15.10
C TRP A 244 -8.70 -10.41 16.01
N ASP A 245 -7.38 -10.43 16.22
CA ASP A 245 -6.71 -11.45 17.06
C ASP A 245 -6.82 -11.16 18.57
N PHE A 246 -7.59 -10.15 18.95
CA PHE A 246 -7.73 -9.74 20.36
C PHE A 246 -8.34 -10.80 21.28
N PHE A 247 -9.14 -11.73 20.75
CA PHE A 247 -9.75 -12.83 21.52
C PHE A 247 -8.89 -14.11 21.54
N HIS A 248 -7.78 -14.15 20.84
CA HIS A 248 -6.89 -15.30 20.76
C HIS A 248 -5.47 -14.90 21.17
N MET A 249 -5.32 -14.52 22.46
CA MET A 249 -4.01 -14.25 23.06
C MET A 249 -3.29 -15.56 23.40
N GLU A 250 -2.89 -16.31 22.38
CA GLU A 250 -1.82 -17.28 22.54
C GLU A 250 -0.50 -16.59 22.19
N PHE A 251 0.42 -16.67 23.13
CA PHE A 251 1.73 -16.01 23.10
C PHE A 251 2.60 -16.59 21.99
N CYS A 252 2.58 -15.99 20.80
CA CYS A 252 3.72 -16.10 19.91
C CYS A 252 4.83 -15.21 20.49
N LYS A 253 6.03 -15.76 20.64
CA LYS A 253 7.25 -15.00 21.00
C LYS A 253 7.72 -14.21 19.79
N GLY A 254 7.07 -13.13 19.48
CA GLY A 254 7.45 -12.17 18.44
C GLY A 254 6.90 -10.82 18.85
N SER A 255 7.51 -9.74 18.46
CA SER A 255 7.20 -8.40 18.95
C SER A 255 5.74 -8.04 18.73
N PHE A 256 4.95 -8.19 19.78
CA PHE A 256 3.54 -7.81 19.87
C PHE A 256 3.30 -6.30 19.80
N TYR A 257 4.31 -5.54 19.48
CA TYR A 257 4.21 -4.09 19.45
C TYR A 257 4.07 -3.64 18.00
N HIS A 258 3.03 -2.86 17.72
CA HIS A 258 2.99 -2.09 16.51
C HIS A 258 4.25 -1.25 16.43
N ILE A 259 5.15 -1.65 15.58
CA ILE A 259 6.36 -0.89 15.29
C ILE A 259 6.00 0.33 14.45
N SER A 260 6.80 1.37 14.48
CA SER A 260 6.62 2.55 13.64
C SER A 260 6.79 2.20 12.16
N VAL A 261 6.40 3.09 11.28
CA VAL A 261 6.58 2.89 9.82
C VAL A 261 8.05 2.73 9.47
N SER A 262 8.93 3.51 10.10
CA SER A 262 10.39 3.41 9.90
C SER A 262 10.96 2.11 10.45
N GLU A 263 10.53 1.67 11.64
CA GLU A 263 10.93 0.37 12.19
C GLU A 263 10.50 -0.77 11.27
N TRP A 264 9.26 -0.74 10.75
CA TRP A 264 8.76 -1.74 9.82
C TRP A 264 9.62 -1.83 8.55
N LEU A 265 10.02 -0.71 7.98
CA LEU A 265 10.94 -0.66 6.85
C LEU A 265 12.33 -1.19 7.23
N ASN A 266 12.83 -0.82 8.40
CA ASN A 266 14.14 -1.25 8.89
C ASN A 266 14.21 -2.76 9.11
N GLU A 267 13.14 -3.36 9.64
CA GLU A 267 13.06 -4.81 9.79
C GLU A 267 13.17 -5.54 8.44
N ILE A 268 12.48 -5.05 7.41
CA ILE A 268 12.58 -5.60 6.05
C ILE A 268 13.98 -5.36 5.48
N ARG A 269 14.54 -4.16 5.66
CA ARG A 269 15.90 -3.81 5.17
C ARG A 269 16.97 -4.71 5.78
N ASN A 270 16.85 -5.08 7.05
CA ASN A 270 17.82 -5.90 7.77
C ASN A 270 17.53 -7.41 7.66
N ALA A 271 16.40 -7.82 7.08
CA ALA A 271 16.08 -9.24 6.90
C ALA A 271 17.03 -9.91 5.91
N SER A 272 17.41 -11.16 6.16
CA SER A 272 18.01 -12.06 5.18
C SER A 272 16.93 -12.68 4.29
N TYR A 273 15.80 -13.02 4.89
CA TYR A 273 14.66 -13.67 4.22
C TYR A 273 13.35 -12.99 4.58
N VAL A 274 12.49 -12.82 3.57
CA VAL A 274 11.14 -12.25 3.75
C VAL A 274 10.09 -13.23 3.26
N VAL A 275 9.11 -13.55 4.10
CA VAL A 275 7.95 -14.36 3.69
C VAL A 275 6.68 -13.54 3.88
N THR A 276 5.90 -13.35 2.82
CA THR A 276 4.77 -12.42 2.87
C THR A 276 3.63 -12.80 1.94
N ASN A 277 2.42 -12.36 2.25
CA ASN A 277 1.30 -12.26 1.32
C ASN A 277 0.81 -10.80 1.16
N SER A 278 1.61 -9.86 1.67
CA SER A 278 1.34 -8.43 1.58
C SER A 278 2.03 -7.81 0.35
N PHE A 279 1.27 -7.09 -0.48
CA PHE A 279 1.81 -6.41 -1.65
C PHE A 279 2.96 -5.47 -1.29
N HIS A 280 2.78 -4.56 -0.33
CA HIS A 280 3.82 -3.60 0.00
C HIS A 280 5.04 -4.23 0.69
N CYS A 281 4.84 -5.30 1.47
CA CYS A 281 5.99 -6.02 2.02
C CYS A 281 6.83 -6.67 0.90
N ALA A 282 6.20 -7.26 -0.12
CA ALA A 282 6.90 -7.77 -1.30
C ALA A 282 7.62 -6.65 -2.07
N VAL A 283 6.97 -5.49 -2.25
CA VAL A 283 7.60 -4.31 -2.88
C VAL A 283 8.87 -3.91 -2.14
N PHE A 284 8.84 -3.77 -0.81
CA PHE A 284 10.03 -3.39 -0.05
C PHE A 284 11.08 -4.50 0.04
N ALA A 285 10.68 -5.77 0.00
CA ALA A 285 11.63 -6.88 -0.16
C ALA A 285 12.40 -6.77 -1.48
N ILE A 286 11.71 -6.43 -2.58
CA ILE A 286 12.34 -6.17 -3.88
C ILE A 286 13.26 -4.95 -3.81
N LEU A 287 12.80 -3.81 -3.31
CA LEU A 287 13.59 -2.58 -3.23
C LEU A 287 14.85 -2.73 -2.38
N PHE A 288 14.79 -3.50 -1.28
CA PHE A 288 15.94 -3.76 -0.42
C PHE A 288 16.75 -5.01 -0.81
N HIS A 289 16.49 -5.59 -2.00
CA HIS A 289 17.19 -6.76 -2.55
C HIS A 289 17.20 -7.97 -1.60
N LYS A 290 16.04 -8.33 -1.05
CA LYS A 290 15.91 -9.45 -0.12
C LYS A 290 15.58 -10.74 -0.85
N GLN A 291 16.07 -11.88 -0.31
CA GLN A 291 15.48 -13.17 -0.67
C GLN A 291 14.07 -13.24 -0.11
N PHE A 292 13.08 -13.50 -0.95
CA PHE A 292 11.69 -13.47 -0.49
C PHE A 292 10.81 -14.51 -1.19
N VAL A 293 9.74 -14.87 -0.51
CA VAL A 293 8.63 -15.65 -1.06
C VAL A 293 7.32 -14.93 -0.77
N VAL A 294 6.49 -14.88 -1.81
CA VAL A 294 5.12 -14.40 -1.71
C VAL A 294 4.17 -15.58 -1.65
N LEU A 295 3.37 -15.63 -0.60
CA LEU A 295 2.30 -16.62 -0.45
C LEU A 295 0.99 -16.11 -1.06
N ASN A 296 0.14 -17.04 -1.50
CA ASN A 296 -1.18 -16.68 -1.99
C ASN A 296 -2.00 -16.02 -0.88
N ASN A 297 -2.73 -14.96 -1.24
CA ASN A 297 -3.66 -14.29 -0.32
C ASN A 297 -5.10 -14.63 -0.71
N HIS A 298 -5.71 -15.59 -0.01
CA HIS A 298 -7.09 -16.02 -0.28
C HIS A 298 -8.15 -14.96 0.04
N SER A 299 -7.79 -13.90 0.76
CA SER A 299 -8.67 -12.76 1.05
C SER A 299 -8.82 -11.78 -0.13
N GLY A 300 -8.19 -12.08 -1.26
CA GLY A 300 -8.19 -11.25 -2.48
C GLY A 300 -6.99 -10.30 -2.58
N GLY A 301 -6.78 -9.77 -3.78
CA GLY A 301 -5.67 -8.84 -4.06
C GLY A 301 -4.37 -9.50 -4.49
N GLY A 302 -4.36 -10.80 -4.77
CA GLY A 302 -3.21 -11.52 -5.32
C GLY A 302 -2.80 -11.03 -6.71
N ASP A 303 -3.74 -10.54 -7.51
CA ASP A 303 -3.49 -10.08 -8.88
C ASP A 303 -2.47 -8.92 -8.95
N ARG A 304 -2.46 -8.02 -7.97
CA ARG A 304 -1.48 -6.92 -7.88
C ARG A 304 -0.07 -7.47 -7.72
N ILE A 305 0.09 -8.45 -6.85
CA ILE A 305 1.36 -9.10 -6.60
C ILE A 305 1.78 -9.89 -7.84
N ARG A 306 0.88 -10.65 -8.46
CA ARG A 306 1.16 -11.38 -9.70
C ARG A 306 1.56 -10.45 -10.83
N THR A 307 0.81 -9.34 -11.04
CA THR A 307 1.18 -8.31 -12.03
C THR A 307 2.60 -7.81 -11.82
N LEU A 308 2.98 -7.50 -10.57
CA LEU A 308 4.31 -7.03 -10.23
C LEU A 308 5.38 -8.10 -10.48
N LEU A 309 5.17 -9.31 -9.98
CA LEU A 309 6.14 -10.40 -10.12
C LEU A 309 6.36 -10.75 -11.60
N THR A 310 5.30 -10.83 -12.40
CA THR A 310 5.39 -11.07 -13.84
C THR A 310 6.14 -9.95 -14.55
N ALA A 311 5.85 -8.69 -14.24
CA ALA A 311 6.55 -7.56 -14.85
C ALA A 311 8.07 -7.54 -14.53
N LEU A 312 8.48 -8.12 -13.41
CA LEU A 312 9.89 -8.20 -12.98
C LEU A 312 10.53 -9.56 -13.27
N HIS A 313 9.79 -10.54 -13.80
CA HIS A 313 10.19 -11.95 -13.99
C HIS A 313 10.63 -12.60 -12.67
N LEU A 314 9.80 -12.48 -11.68
CA LEU A 314 9.94 -13.02 -10.33
C LEU A 314 8.82 -14.00 -9.98
N GLU A 315 8.19 -14.65 -10.97
CA GLU A 315 7.08 -15.58 -10.77
C GLU A 315 7.46 -16.75 -9.85
N ASP A 316 8.73 -17.16 -9.89
CA ASP A 316 9.26 -18.23 -9.03
C ASP A 316 9.28 -17.86 -7.54
N CYS A 317 9.21 -16.56 -7.21
CA CYS A 317 9.05 -16.10 -5.83
C CYS A 317 7.62 -16.25 -5.31
N PHE A 318 6.65 -16.70 -6.12
CA PHE A 318 5.27 -16.91 -5.71
C PHE A 318 5.00 -18.39 -5.40
N SER A 319 4.33 -18.63 -4.26
CA SER A 319 3.86 -19.97 -3.91
C SER A 319 2.41 -19.98 -3.44
N SER A 320 1.70 -21.05 -3.81
CA SER A 320 0.35 -21.33 -3.32
C SER A 320 0.35 -22.00 -1.93
N SER A 321 1.49 -22.55 -1.51
CA SER A 321 1.63 -23.25 -0.23
C SER A 321 2.95 -22.89 0.45
N LEU A 322 3.00 -23.05 1.76
CA LEU A 322 4.22 -22.90 2.56
C LEU A 322 4.68 -24.31 2.95
N ASP A 323 5.81 -24.74 2.38
CA ASP A 323 6.44 -26.02 2.71
C ASP A 323 7.97 -25.89 2.80
N ASP A 324 8.62 -26.93 3.31
CA ASP A 324 10.08 -26.96 3.50
C ASP A 324 10.86 -26.86 2.17
N ARG A 325 10.28 -27.30 1.06
CA ARG A 325 10.91 -27.24 -0.28
C ARG A 325 11.00 -25.78 -0.72
N ILE A 326 9.91 -25.03 -0.61
CA ILE A 326 9.85 -23.61 -0.98
C ILE A 326 10.82 -22.80 -0.11
N LEU A 327 10.78 -23.02 1.19
CA LEU A 327 11.70 -22.34 2.12
C LEU A 327 13.16 -22.70 1.86
N SER A 328 13.44 -23.95 1.45
CA SER A 328 14.78 -24.36 1.08
C SER A 328 15.26 -23.71 -0.22
N GLN A 329 14.36 -23.49 -1.18
CA GLN A 329 14.67 -22.80 -2.42
C GLN A 329 15.14 -21.34 -2.16
N LEU A 330 14.57 -20.67 -1.15
CA LEU A 330 15.04 -19.33 -0.71
C LEU A 330 16.54 -19.29 -0.37
N LEU A 331 17.10 -20.40 0.08
CA LEU A 331 18.50 -20.47 0.50
C LEU A 331 19.46 -20.75 -0.66
N HIS A 332 18.98 -21.39 -1.72
CA HIS A 332 19.84 -21.97 -2.75
C HIS A 332 19.83 -21.20 -4.07
N GLU A 333 18.75 -20.48 -4.37
CA GLU A 333 18.60 -19.74 -5.63
C GLU A 333 18.53 -18.23 -5.40
N PRO A 334 19.64 -17.52 -5.44
CA PRO A 334 19.64 -16.08 -5.21
C PRO A 334 18.89 -15.36 -6.33
N ILE A 335 18.07 -14.40 -5.95
CA ILE A 335 17.32 -13.56 -6.89
C ILE A 335 18.29 -12.70 -7.69
N PRO A 336 18.21 -12.70 -9.05
CA PRO A 336 19.13 -11.95 -9.91
C PRO A 336 18.78 -10.45 -9.95
N TYR A 337 19.01 -9.74 -8.86
CA TYR A 337 18.61 -8.36 -8.68
C TYR A 337 19.12 -7.38 -9.73
N GLU A 338 20.27 -7.62 -10.33
CA GLU A 338 20.76 -6.80 -11.46
C GLU A 338 19.76 -6.79 -12.64
N LYS A 339 19.16 -7.95 -12.95
CA LYS A 339 18.15 -8.06 -14.00
C LYS A 339 16.82 -7.43 -13.56
N VAL A 340 16.46 -7.60 -12.28
CA VAL A 340 15.24 -7.02 -11.70
C VAL A 340 15.31 -5.49 -11.74
N GLU A 341 16.42 -4.90 -11.34
CA GLU A 341 16.62 -3.44 -11.36
C GLU A 341 16.54 -2.85 -12.78
N LYS A 342 17.09 -3.54 -13.80
CA LYS A 342 16.95 -3.10 -15.20
C LYS A 342 15.48 -3.03 -15.63
N ARG A 343 14.67 -4.06 -15.29
CA ARG A 343 13.23 -4.09 -15.60
C ARG A 343 12.46 -3.03 -14.82
N LEU A 344 12.75 -2.94 -13.52
CA LEU A 344 12.13 -1.93 -12.66
C LEU A 344 12.46 -0.51 -13.15
N GLY A 345 13.67 -0.27 -13.65
CA GLY A 345 14.07 0.99 -14.26
C GLY A 345 13.15 1.38 -15.43
N VAL A 346 12.87 0.45 -16.35
CA VAL A 346 11.97 0.67 -17.48
C VAL A 346 10.53 1.00 -16.99
N LEU A 347 10.03 0.24 -16.04
CA LEU A 347 8.69 0.47 -15.46
C LEU A 347 8.62 1.81 -14.72
N ARG A 348 9.69 2.20 -14.03
CA ARG A 348 9.82 3.48 -13.35
C ARG A 348 9.81 4.64 -14.33
N GLU A 349 10.57 4.55 -15.42
CA GLU A 349 10.60 5.57 -16.48
C GLU A 349 9.22 5.76 -17.14
N SER A 350 8.54 4.69 -17.51
CA SER A 350 7.20 4.74 -18.07
C SER A 350 6.20 5.40 -17.10
N SER A 351 6.23 5.03 -15.82
CA SER A 351 5.35 5.60 -14.81
C SER A 351 5.67 7.06 -14.48
N LEU A 352 6.96 7.44 -14.54
CA LEU A 352 7.37 8.84 -14.43
C LEU A 352 6.94 9.67 -15.64
N ALA A 353 6.97 9.10 -16.86
CA ALA A 353 6.46 9.77 -18.03
C ALA A 353 4.96 10.09 -17.88
N PHE A 354 4.16 9.18 -17.32
CA PHE A 354 2.77 9.47 -16.98
C PHE A 354 2.65 10.67 -16.03
N LEU A 355 3.42 10.74 -14.94
CA LEU A 355 3.36 11.85 -13.98
C LEU A 355 3.83 13.19 -14.58
N LYS A 356 4.86 13.17 -15.42
CA LYS A 356 5.42 14.38 -16.04
C LYS A 356 4.49 15.01 -17.07
N THR A 357 3.54 14.26 -17.60
CA THR A 357 2.56 14.74 -18.58
C THR A 357 1.23 15.17 -17.95
N LEU A 358 1.13 15.16 -16.63
CA LEU A 358 -0.02 15.70 -15.90
C LEU A 358 0.09 17.23 -15.79
#